data_4072dc8e7908c459dbd6c9a6963928a1
#
_entry.id   4072dc8e7908c459dbd6c9a6963928a1
#
_cell.length_a   1.000
_cell.length_b   1.000
_cell.length_c   1.000
_cell.angle_alpha   90.00
_cell.angle_beta   90.00
_cell.angle_gamma   90.00
#
_symmetry.space_group_name_H-M   'P 1'
#
loop_
_entity.id
_entity.type
_entity.pdbx_description
1 polymer ?
#
loop_
_entity_poly.entity_id
_entity_poly.type
_entity_poly.pdbx_seq_one_letter_code
_entity_poly.pdbx_strand_id
1 'polypeptide(L)'
;MALPIMIDCDPGHDDAIALVLALASPELEVKAVTASAGNQTPEKTLRNVLRMLTLLNRADIPVAGGAWKPLMRDLLIADNVHGESGLDGPNLPEPAFAPQNCTAVELMARVLRESQEPVTLVATGPQTNVALLLASHPELHAKIARIVIMGGAMGLGNWQPAAEFNIYVDPQAAEMVFQSGIPVVMAGLDVTHRAQILPADIERFRQIGNPVSTIVAELLDFFMAYHKDEKWGFDGAPLHDPCTIAWLLKPELFTTIERWVGVETEGKYTQGMTVVDYYHLTGNPPNTTLMLDVDREAFVDLLAQRLAFYA
;
A
#
# COMPACT_ATOMS: atom_id res chain seq x y z
N MET A 1 -14.67 -6.15 18.12
CA MET A 1 -13.29 -6.72 18.07
C MET A 1 -12.54 -5.93 17.00
N ALA A 2 -11.24 -5.73 17.15
CA ALA A 2 -10.43 -5.09 16.11
C ALA A 2 -10.33 -6.01 14.88
N LEU A 3 -10.31 -5.41 13.69
CA LEU A 3 -10.19 -6.13 12.42
C LEU A 3 -8.76 -6.67 12.28
N PRO A 4 -8.56 -8.01 12.17
CA PRO A 4 -7.23 -8.56 11.95
C PRO A 4 -6.75 -8.27 10.53
N ILE A 5 -5.57 -7.64 10.41
CA ILE A 5 -4.94 -7.32 9.14
C ILE A 5 -3.49 -7.78 9.09
N MET A 6 -2.99 -8.05 7.90
CA MET A 6 -1.55 -8.09 7.58
C MET A 6 -1.26 -7.04 6.53
N ILE A 7 -0.09 -6.40 6.61
CA ILE A 7 0.34 -5.39 5.66
C ILE A 7 1.56 -5.90 4.90
N ASP A 8 1.47 -5.99 3.58
CA ASP A 8 2.58 -6.23 2.66
C ASP A 8 2.90 -4.90 1.95
N CYS A 9 4.08 -4.35 2.20
CA CYS A 9 4.44 -2.99 1.79
C CYS A 9 5.87 -2.92 1.28
N ASP A 10 6.20 -1.91 0.49
CA ASP A 10 7.57 -1.64 -0.01
C ASP A 10 8.06 -0.24 0.43
N PRO A 11 8.23 0.03 1.75
CA PRO A 11 8.19 1.36 2.30
C PRO A 11 8.96 2.41 1.53
N GLY A 12 8.14 3.20 0.81
CA GLY A 12 8.34 4.55 0.43
C GLY A 12 7.63 5.49 1.42
N HIS A 13 7.52 6.77 1.05
CA HIS A 13 7.02 7.82 1.93
C HIS A 13 5.56 7.60 2.36
N ASP A 14 4.71 7.19 1.45
CA ASP A 14 3.29 6.95 1.68
C ASP A 14 3.02 5.62 2.38
N ASP A 15 3.76 4.53 2.08
CA ASP A 15 3.73 3.30 2.89
C ASP A 15 4.06 3.58 4.37
N ALA A 16 5.08 4.41 4.62
CA ALA A 16 5.45 4.80 5.98
C ALA A 16 4.26 5.47 6.70
N ILE A 17 3.51 6.33 6.00
CA ILE A 17 2.33 6.99 6.56
C ILE A 17 1.15 6.02 6.71
N ALA A 18 1.01 5.03 5.80
CA ALA A 18 0.02 3.97 5.94
C ALA A 18 0.29 3.12 7.20
N LEU A 19 1.56 2.78 7.48
CA LEU A 19 1.95 2.09 8.72
C LEU A 19 1.63 2.96 9.97
N VAL A 20 1.94 4.25 9.93
CA VAL A 20 1.60 5.18 11.02
C VAL A 20 0.09 5.21 11.26
N LEU A 21 -0.72 5.33 10.20
CA LEU A 21 -2.17 5.35 10.30
C LEU A 21 -2.74 4.04 10.87
N ALA A 22 -2.25 2.90 10.37
CA ALA A 22 -2.71 1.59 10.81
C ALA A 22 -2.43 1.35 12.30
N LEU A 23 -1.21 1.68 12.75
CA LEU A 23 -0.75 1.41 14.12
C LEU A 23 -1.27 2.40 15.16
N ALA A 24 -1.76 3.56 14.74
CA ALA A 24 -2.50 4.50 15.59
C ALA A 24 -4.00 4.16 15.71
N SER A 25 -4.47 3.10 15.04
CA SER A 25 -5.89 2.82 14.90
C SER A 25 -6.29 1.56 15.68
N PRO A 26 -6.91 1.71 16.87
CA PRO A 26 -7.30 0.58 17.71
C PRO A 26 -8.39 -0.30 17.09
N GLU A 27 -9.03 0.14 16.02
CA GLU A 27 -9.97 -0.62 15.21
C GLU A 27 -9.30 -1.73 14.38
N LEU A 28 -7.97 -1.65 14.20
CA LEU A 28 -7.17 -2.59 13.44
C LEU A 28 -6.22 -3.37 14.35
N GLU A 29 -6.07 -4.66 14.10
CA GLU A 29 -5.08 -5.51 14.74
C GLU A 29 -4.06 -5.95 13.70
N VAL A 30 -2.90 -5.29 13.65
CA VAL A 30 -1.82 -5.61 12.72
C VAL A 30 -1.10 -6.88 13.21
N LYS A 31 -1.35 -8.01 12.55
CA LYS A 31 -0.81 -9.33 12.91
C LYS A 31 0.62 -9.55 12.43
N ALA A 32 0.99 -8.94 11.30
CA ALA A 32 2.32 -9.00 10.72
C ALA A 32 2.51 -7.88 9.70
N VAL A 33 3.77 -7.53 9.43
CA VAL A 33 4.18 -6.69 8.30
C VAL A 33 5.18 -7.44 7.47
N THR A 34 4.98 -7.51 6.16
CA THR A 34 5.92 -8.11 5.20
C THR A 34 6.44 -7.04 4.24
N ALA A 35 7.68 -7.19 3.80
CA ALA A 35 8.30 -6.24 2.89
C ALA A 35 8.33 -6.81 1.48
N SER A 36 7.75 -6.09 0.51
CA SER A 36 7.91 -6.34 -0.93
C SER A 36 9.01 -5.44 -1.51
N ALA A 37 9.49 -5.78 -2.70
CA ALA A 37 10.38 -4.95 -3.48
C ALA A 37 9.58 -4.16 -4.52
N GLY A 38 9.89 -2.90 -4.70
CA GLY A 38 9.20 -2.00 -5.64
C GLY A 38 9.75 -0.59 -5.51
N ASN A 39 9.31 0.20 -4.54
CA ASN A 39 9.83 1.56 -4.31
C ASN A 39 11.36 1.57 -4.13
N GLN A 40 11.91 0.50 -3.54
CA GLN A 40 13.34 0.26 -3.43
C GLN A 40 13.67 -1.25 -3.46
N THR A 41 14.96 -1.58 -3.35
CA THR A 41 15.43 -2.97 -3.29
C THR A 41 14.89 -3.68 -2.05
N PRO A 42 14.77 -5.03 -2.06
CA PRO A 42 14.19 -5.79 -0.95
C PRO A 42 14.89 -5.55 0.40
N GLU A 43 16.20 -5.34 0.38
CA GLU A 43 16.95 -5.05 1.61
C GLU A 43 16.59 -3.70 2.21
N LYS A 44 16.40 -2.69 1.34
CA LYS A 44 16.07 -1.33 1.77
C LYS A 44 14.63 -1.25 2.26
N THR A 45 13.67 -1.87 1.54
CA THR A 45 12.27 -1.88 1.96
C THR A 45 12.09 -2.62 3.28
N LEU A 46 12.74 -3.79 3.46
CA LEU A 46 12.74 -4.52 4.74
C LEU A 46 13.33 -3.67 5.87
N ARG A 47 14.48 -3.02 5.62
CA ARG A 47 15.08 -2.12 6.60
C ARG A 47 14.15 -0.98 6.97
N ASN A 48 13.45 -0.41 6.00
CA ASN A 48 12.51 0.69 6.21
C ASN A 48 11.30 0.25 7.04
N VAL A 49 10.74 -0.95 6.82
CA VAL A 49 9.73 -1.52 7.74
C VAL A 49 10.23 -1.54 9.16
N LEU A 50 11.43 -2.10 9.39
CA LEU A 50 12.02 -2.20 10.72
C LEU A 50 12.28 -0.83 11.37
N ARG A 51 12.73 0.16 10.59
CA ARG A 51 12.93 1.54 11.05
C ARG A 51 11.61 2.19 11.47
N MET A 52 10.56 2.03 10.65
CA MET A 52 9.24 2.59 10.96
C MET A 52 8.65 1.94 12.20
N LEU A 53 8.68 0.61 12.33
CA LEU A 53 8.19 -0.05 13.53
C LEU A 53 9.04 0.28 14.78
N THR A 54 10.33 0.55 14.61
CA THR A 54 11.19 1.07 15.70
C THR A 54 10.73 2.47 16.13
N LEU A 55 10.50 3.38 15.19
CA LEU A 55 9.97 4.72 15.46
C LEU A 55 8.65 4.66 16.22
N LEU A 56 7.77 3.75 15.81
CA LEU A 56 6.43 3.57 16.37
C LEU A 56 6.39 2.71 17.65
N ASN A 57 7.57 2.26 18.13
CA ASN A 57 7.71 1.39 19.31
C ASN A 57 6.86 0.10 19.20
N ARG A 58 6.86 -0.53 18.02
CA ARG A 58 6.08 -1.73 17.70
C ARG A 58 6.96 -2.91 17.29
N ALA A 59 8.02 -3.16 18.06
CA ALA A 59 8.87 -4.34 17.90
C ALA A 59 8.16 -5.69 18.23
N ASP A 60 6.95 -5.62 18.76
CA ASP A 60 6.06 -6.75 19.01
C ASP A 60 5.48 -7.36 17.73
N ILE A 61 5.42 -6.59 16.63
CA ILE A 61 4.86 -7.05 15.37
C ILE A 61 5.90 -7.86 14.58
N PRO A 62 5.60 -9.10 14.19
CA PRO A 62 6.53 -9.89 13.38
C PRO A 62 6.68 -9.30 11.97
N VAL A 63 7.95 -9.25 11.51
CA VAL A 63 8.34 -8.74 10.20
C VAL A 63 9.10 -9.80 9.41
N ALA A 64 8.85 -9.93 8.10
CA ALA A 64 9.64 -10.77 7.22
C ALA A 64 9.87 -10.11 5.86
N GLY A 65 11.02 -10.39 5.26
CA GLY A 65 11.34 -9.96 3.89
C GLY A 65 10.69 -10.88 2.85
N GLY A 66 10.32 -10.29 1.72
CA GLY A 66 9.63 -10.94 0.62
C GLY A 66 10.52 -11.38 -0.53
N ALA A 67 9.90 -11.52 -1.70
CA ALA A 67 10.56 -11.91 -2.93
C ALA A 67 11.60 -10.85 -3.37
N TRP A 68 12.70 -11.32 -3.94
CA TRP A 68 13.80 -10.47 -4.40
C TRP A 68 13.49 -9.75 -5.71
N LYS A 69 12.53 -10.25 -6.46
CA LYS A 69 12.14 -9.72 -7.77
C LYS A 69 10.72 -10.15 -8.14
N PRO A 70 10.12 -9.50 -9.13
CA PRO A 70 8.87 -9.91 -9.75
C PRO A 70 8.89 -11.34 -10.30
N LEU A 71 7.72 -11.94 -10.52
CA LEU A 71 7.59 -13.33 -10.97
C LEU A 71 8.30 -13.59 -12.30
N MET A 72 8.13 -12.71 -13.29
CA MET A 72 8.56 -12.96 -14.66
C MET A 72 9.60 -11.98 -15.20
N ARG A 73 9.92 -10.90 -14.50
CA ARG A 73 10.81 -9.84 -15.00
C ARG A 73 11.85 -9.43 -13.99
N ASP A 74 12.80 -8.59 -14.42
CA ASP A 74 13.76 -7.97 -13.51
C ASP A 74 13.08 -6.93 -12.63
N LEU A 75 13.64 -6.72 -11.44
CA LEU A 75 13.15 -5.73 -10.51
C LEU A 75 13.32 -4.33 -11.10
N LEU A 76 12.24 -3.56 -11.03
CA LEU A 76 12.19 -2.14 -11.27
C LEU A 76 11.99 -1.43 -9.93
N ILE A 77 12.74 -0.35 -9.69
CA ILE A 77 12.62 0.46 -8.47
C ILE A 77 12.27 1.91 -8.80
N ALA A 78 11.70 2.63 -7.83
CA ALA A 78 11.30 4.03 -7.94
C ALA A 78 12.20 4.96 -7.09
N ASP A 79 13.52 4.79 -7.17
CA ASP A 79 14.50 5.61 -6.44
C ASP A 79 14.44 7.10 -6.79
N ASN A 80 14.00 7.43 -8.00
CA ASN A 80 13.75 8.80 -8.43
C ASN A 80 12.58 9.49 -7.71
N VAL A 81 11.69 8.71 -7.06
CA VAL A 81 10.54 9.23 -6.30
C VAL A 81 10.85 9.26 -4.81
N HIS A 82 11.41 8.15 -4.28
CA HIS A 82 11.57 7.92 -2.85
C HIS A 82 12.99 8.16 -2.33
N GLY A 83 13.91 8.52 -3.22
CA GLY A 83 15.32 8.76 -2.88
C GLY A 83 16.13 7.48 -2.71
N GLU A 84 17.40 7.62 -2.33
CA GLU A 84 18.34 6.50 -2.28
C GLU A 84 17.98 5.47 -1.21
N SER A 85 17.50 5.91 -0.04
CA SER A 85 17.08 5.01 1.04
C SER A 85 15.67 4.46 0.88
N GLY A 86 14.83 5.09 0.06
CA GLY A 86 13.39 4.88 -0.03
C GLY A 86 12.58 5.74 0.95
N LEU A 87 13.22 6.32 1.97
CA LEU A 87 12.63 7.20 2.97
C LEU A 87 13.54 8.42 3.22
N ASP A 88 14.05 9.01 2.15
CA ASP A 88 14.90 10.20 2.25
C ASP A 88 14.10 11.40 2.79
N GLY A 89 14.78 12.28 3.50
CA GLY A 89 14.22 13.45 4.17
C GLY A 89 14.48 13.41 5.68
N PRO A 90 13.71 12.66 6.47
CA PRO A 90 13.89 12.62 7.91
C PRO A 90 15.07 11.75 8.36
N ASN A 91 15.55 12.02 9.58
CA ASN A 91 16.50 11.13 10.26
C ASN A 91 15.75 10.05 11.04
N LEU A 92 15.48 8.92 10.39
CA LEU A 92 14.81 7.77 11.02
C LEU A 92 15.78 6.99 11.92
N PRO A 93 15.29 6.36 13.01
CA PRO A 93 16.11 5.51 13.87
C PRO A 93 16.64 4.28 13.12
N GLU A 94 17.76 3.73 13.59
CA GLU A 94 18.19 2.41 13.13
C GLU A 94 17.27 1.32 13.69
N PRO A 95 17.11 0.18 12.99
CA PRO A 95 16.29 -0.93 13.46
C PRO A 95 16.70 -1.41 14.85
N ALA A 96 15.78 -1.43 15.81
CA ALA A 96 16.01 -1.90 17.17
C ALA A 96 15.82 -3.42 17.32
N PHE A 97 15.31 -4.10 16.29
CA PHE A 97 15.04 -5.54 16.29
C PHE A 97 15.29 -6.13 14.89
N ALA A 98 15.43 -7.46 14.84
CA ALA A 98 15.66 -8.20 13.60
C ALA A 98 14.33 -8.72 13.01
N PRO A 99 14.25 -8.93 11.69
CA PRO A 99 13.12 -9.62 11.07
C PRO A 99 13.10 -11.10 11.51
N GLN A 100 11.95 -11.74 11.30
CA GLN A 100 11.79 -13.18 11.47
C GLN A 100 12.70 -13.94 10.50
N ASN A 101 13.24 -15.08 10.93
CA ASN A 101 14.04 -15.95 10.06
C ASN A 101 13.11 -16.84 9.19
N CYS A 102 12.29 -16.21 8.36
CA CYS A 102 11.40 -16.84 7.40
C CYS A 102 11.09 -15.84 6.28
N THR A 103 10.52 -16.33 5.19
CA THR A 103 10.05 -15.50 4.08
C THR A 103 8.72 -14.82 4.41
N ALA A 104 8.37 -13.76 3.67
CA ALA A 104 7.06 -13.11 3.77
C ALA A 104 5.90 -14.12 3.59
N VAL A 105 6.01 -15.02 2.60
CA VAL A 105 5.00 -16.06 2.33
C VAL A 105 4.82 -16.99 3.53
N GLU A 106 5.93 -17.45 4.13
CA GLU A 106 5.88 -18.31 5.32
C GLU A 106 5.28 -17.59 6.53
N LEU A 107 5.61 -16.30 6.72
CA LEU A 107 5.03 -15.50 7.79
C LEU A 107 3.52 -15.31 7.60
N MET A 108 3.10 -14.88 6.40
CA MET A 108 1.68 -14.72 6.07
C MET A 108 0.89 -16.02 6.23
N ALA A 109 1.43 -17.14 5.70
CA ALA A 109 0.79 -18.46 5.82
C ALA A 109 0.66 -18.91 7.28
N ARG A 110 1.66 -18.63 8.12
CA ARG A 110 1.62 -18.93 9.56
C ARG A 110 0.51 -18.12 10.24
N VAL A 111 0.45 -16.81 10.01
CA VAL A 111 -0.57 -15.93 10.59
C VAL A 111 -1.98 -16.38 10.19
N LEU A 112 -2.20 -16.74 8.92
CA LEU A 112 -3.48 -17.23 8.44
C LEU A 112 -3.89 -18.56 9.11
N ARG A 113 -2.95 -19.49 9.31
CA ARG A 113 -3.23 -20.76 9.99
C ARG A 113 -3.59 -20.57 11.47
N GLU A 114 -2.91 -19.66 12.14
CA GLU A 114 -3.09 -19.40 13.57
C GLU A 114 -4.31 -18.51 13.85
N SER A 115 -4.76 -17.71 12.88
CA SER A 115 -5.90 -16.83 13.06
C SER A 115 -7.21 -17.60 13.21
N GLN A 116 -8.01 -17.20 14.21
CA GLN A 116 -9.35 -17.75 14.43
C GLN A 116 -10.37 -17.17 13.45
N GLU A 117 -10.16 -15.93 13.00
CA GLU A 117 -11.02 -15.21 12.07
C GLU A 117 -10.29 -15.00 10.74
N PRO A 118 -11.00 -14.86 9.61
CA PRO A 118 -10.37 -14.49 8.35
C PRO A 118 -9.67 -13.14 8.46
N VAL A 119 -8.48 -13.05 7.88
CA VAL A 119 -7.60 -11.87 7.95
C VAL A 119 -7.73 -11.05 6.66
N THR A 120 -7.73 -9.73 6.77
CA THR A 120 -7.61 -8.85 5.61
C THR A 120 -6.14 -8.66 5.26
N LEU A 121 -5.78 -8.90 3.99
CA LEU A 121 -4.46 -8.54 3.46
C LEU A 121 -4.53 -7.11 2.93
N VAL A 122 -3.61 -6.27 3.35
CA VAL A 122 -3.39 -4.92 2.78
C VAL A 122 -2.06 -4.96 2.05
N ALA A 123 -2.08 -4.74 0.73
CA ALA A 123 -0.88 -4.75 -0.10
C ALA A 123 -0.70 -3.39 -0.76
N THR A 124 0.31 -2.65 -0.31
CA THR A 124 0.59 -1.29 -0.79
C THR A 124 1.70 -1.26 -1.84
N GLY A 125 2.47 -2.34 -1.97
CA GLY A 125 3.47 -2.52 -3.01
C GLY A 125 3.06 -3.49 -4.13
N PRO A 126 4.02 -3.91 -4.98
CA PRO A 126 3.80 -4.92 -6.01
C PRO A 126 3.28 -6.23 -5.42
N GLN A 127 2.35 -6.89 -6.10
CA GLN A 127 1.57 -8.02 -5.58
C GLN A 127 2.35 -9.35 -5.50
N THR A 128 3.66 -9.36 -5.71
CA THR A 128 4.49 -10.57 -5.83
C THR A 128 4.36 -11.49 -4.62
N ASN A 129 4.45 -10.96 -3.39
CA ASN A 129 4.36 -11.77 -2.17
C ASN A 129 2.96 -12.36 -1.99
N VAL A 130 1.92 -11.56 -2.26
CA VAL A 130 0.53 -12.01 -2.17
C VAL A 130 0.24 -13.10 -3.20
N ALA A 131 0.68 -12.93 -4.45
CA ALA A 131 0.52 -13.93 -5.50
C ALA A 131 1.23 -15.25 -5.16
N LEU A 132 2.46 -15.16 -4.62
CA LEU A 132 3.20 -16.34 -4.16
C LEU A 132 2.50 -17.05 -2.99
N LEU A 133 1.93 -16.30 -2.04
CA LEU A 133 1.11 -16.87 -0.97
C LEU A 133 -0.09 -17.64 -1.54
N LEU A 134 -0.84 -17.02 -2.44
CA LEU A 134 -2.03 -17.63 -3.05
C LEU A 134 -1.69 -18.88 -3.86
N ALA A 135 -0.59 -18.85 -4.64
CA ALA A 135 -0.14 -19.99 -5.43
C ALA A 135 0.38 -21.14 -4.57
N SER A 136 1.10 -20.84 -3.48
CA SER A 136 1.74 -21.85 -2.64
C SER A 136 0.79 -22.46 -1.60
N HIS A 137 -0.25 -21.72 -1.20
CA HIS A 137 -1.16 -22.08 -0.11
C HIS A 137 -2.64 -21.92 -0.49
N PRO A 138 -3.13 -22.60 -1.53
CA PRO A 138 -4.54 -22.51 -1.93
C PRO A 138 -5.51 -22.92 -0.82
N GLU A 139 -5.08 -23.78 0.11
CA GLU A 139 -5.86 -24.20 1.28
C GLU A 139 -6.15 -23.03 2.26
N LEU A 140 -5.41 -21.93 2.16
CA LEU A 140 -5.58 -20.76 3.03
C LEU A 140 -6.47 -19.66 2.45
N HIS A 141 -6.94 -19.78 1.20
CA HIS A 141 -7.80 -18.77 0.58
C HIS A 141 -9.03 -18.45 1.44
N ALA A 142 -9.68 -19.45 2.02
CA ALA A 142 -10.84 -19.26 2.90
C ALA A 142 -10.51 -18.53 4.23
N LYS A 143 -9.23 -18.37 4.55
CA LYS A 143 -8.74 -17.62 5.70
C LYS A 143 -8.46 -16.13 5.38
N ILE A 144 -8.58 -15.74 4.12
CA ILE A 144 -8.42 -14.36 3.67
C ILE A 144 -9.81 -13.76 3.46
N ALA A 145 -10.15 -12.75 4.26
CA ALA A 145 -11.44 -12.08 4.19
C ALA A 145 -11.58 -11.25 2.91
N ARG A 146 -10.51 -10.55 2.54
CA ARG A 146 -10.35 -9.72 1.34
C ARG A 146 -8.90 -9.31 1.18
N ILE A 147 -8.58 -8.79 -0.01
CA ILE A 147 -7.29 -8.17 -0.31
C ILE A 147 -7.55 -6.70 -0.65
N VAL A 148 -6.95 -5.77 0.09
CA VAL A 148 -7.03 -4.32 -0.17
C VAL A 148 -5.70 -3.91 -0.77
N ILE A 149 -5.70 -3.46 -2.01
CA ILE A 149 -4.47 -3.11 -2.72
C ILE A 149 -4.40 -1.59 -2.97
N MET A 150 -3.19 -1.04 -2.91
CA MET A 150 -2.87 0.18 -3.63
C MET A 150 -2.25 -0.21 -4.96
N GLY A 151 -2.87 0.21 -6.04
CA GLY A 151 -2.38 -0.07 -7.40
C GLY A 151 -3.44 0.05 -8.47
N GLY A 152 -3.01 0.19 -9.70
CA GLY A 152 -3.86 0.27 -10.87
C GLY A 152 -4.55 1.61 -11.08
N ALA A 153 -5.30 1.67 -12.18
CA ALA A 153 -6.13 2.82 -12.57
C ALA A 153 -7.17 2.38 -13.60
N MET A 154 -8.31 3.07 -13.65
CA MET A 154 -9.24 2.92 -14.78
C MET A 154 -8.79 3.69 -16.02
N GLY A 155 -7.92 4.68 -15.83
CA GLY A 155 -7.50 5.62 -16.85
C GLY A 155 -5.99 5.68 -17.04
N LEU A 156 -5.42 6.85 -16.75
CA LEU A 156 -4.00 7.11 -16.95
C LEU A 156 -3.14 6.43 -15.90
N GLY A 157 -1.99 5.89 -16.33
CA GLY A 157 -0.94 5.42 -15.43
C GLY A 157 -0.06 6.56 -14.92
N ASN A 158 0.83 6.20 -13.99
CA ASN A 158 1.87 7.12 -13.46
C ASN A 158 3.29 6.67 -13.80
N TRP A 159 3.47 5.39 -14.18
CA TRP A 159 4.77 4.84 -14.59
C TRP A 159 4.87 4.64 -16.10
N GLN A 160 3.84 4.07 -16.68
CA GLN A 160 3.62 4.02 -18.13
C GLN A 160 2.30 4.73 -18.45
N PRO A 161 2.08 5.18 -19.69
CA PRO A 161 0.84 5.88 -20.03
C PRO A 161 -0.45 5.15 -19.65
N ALA A 162 -0.42 3.82 -19.65
CA ALA A 162 -1.57 2.97 -19.33
C ALA A 162 -1.41 2.14 -18.04
N ALA A 163 -0.30 2.27 -17.31
CA ALA A 163 -0.03 1.41 -16.17
C ALA A 163 0.43 2.19 -14.94
N GLU A 164 -0.15 1.86 -13.81
CA GLU A 164 0.29 2.28 -12.48
C GLU A 164 1.51 1.45 -12.05
N PHE A 165 2.39 2.02 -11.23
CA PHE A 165 3.71 1.49 -10.88
C PHE A 165 3.64 0.08 -10.25
N ASN A 166 2.85 -0.13 -9.21
CA ASN A 166 2.78 -1.40 -8.49
C ASN A 166 2.33 -2.55 -9.39
N ILE A 167 1.33 -2.29 -10.25
CA ILE A 167 0.85 -3.26 -11.22
C ILE A 167 1.89 -3.47 -12.33
N TYR A 168 2.56 -2.39 -12.77
CA TYR A 168 3.58 -2.49 -13.83
C TYR A 168 4.83 -3.26 -13.37
N VAL A 169 5.21 -3.17 -12.09
CA VAL A 169 6.35 -3.93 -11.55
C VAL A 169 6.13 -5.45 -11.68
N ASP A 170 4.93 -5.95 -11.36
CA ASP A 170 4.62 -7.38 -11.49
C ASP A 170 3.18 -7.61 -11.99
N PRO A 171 2.93 -7.43 -13.31
CA PRO A 171 1.59 -7.60 -13.86
C PRO A 171 1.04 -9.02 -13.70
N GLN A 172 1.89 -10.03 -13.76
CA GLN A 172 1.49 -11.43 -13.62
C GLN A 172 1.03 -11.71 -12.18
N ALA A 173 1.73 -11.19 -11.18
CA ALA A 173 1.30 -11.30 -9.79
C ALA A 173 -0.02 -10.57 -9.54
N ALA A 174 -0.18 -9.36 -10.09
CA ALA A 174 -1.41 -8.60 -9.98
C ALA A 174 -2.60 -9.34 -10.62
N GLU A 175 -2.44 -9.91 -11.84
CA GLU A 175 -3.48 -10.72 -12.48
C GLU A 175 -3.86 -11.93 -11.62
N MET A 176 -2.90 -12.62 -11.01
CA MET A 176 -3.18 -13.74 -10.11
C MET A 176 -4.03 -13.30 -8.90
N VAL A 177 -3.78 -12.11 -8.36
CA VAL A 177 -4.56 -11.56 -7.24
C VAL A 177 -5.99 -11.24 -7.68
N PHE A 178 -6.19 -10.52 -8.78
CA PHE A 178 -7.52 -10.17 -9.27
C PHE A 178 -8.36 -11.40 -9.66
N GLN A 179 -7.73 -12.47 -10.16
CA GLN A 179 -8.42 -13.71 -10.56
C GLN A 179 -8.47 -14.76 -9.45
N SER A 180 -8.04 -14.45 -8.22
CA SER A 180 -7.98 -15.40 -7.11
C SER A 180 -9.33 -15.90 -6.60
N GLY A 181 -10.42 -15.20 -6.93
CA GLY A 181 -11.75 -15.45 -6.36
C GLY A 181 -11.93 -14.87 -4.94
N ILE A 182 -10.90 -14.26 -4.36
CA ILE A 182 -10.98 -13.53 -3.10
C ILE A 182 -11.44 -12.11 -3.40
N PRO A 183 -12.37 -11.51 -2.61
CA PRO A 183 -12.79 -10.13 -2.82
C PRO A 183 -11.59 -9.16 -2.82
N VAL A 184 -11.43 -8.37 -3.87
CA VAL A 184 -10.39 -7.34 -3.98
C VAL A 184 -11.01 -5.96 -3.79
N VAL A 185 -10.30 -5.09 -3.09
CA VAL A 185 -10.61 -3.66 -2.98
C VAL A 185 -9.41 -2.90 -3.55
N MET A 186 -9.64 -2.06 -4.54
CA MET A 186 -8.59 -1.36 -5.27
C MET A 186 -8.63 0.15 -4.99
N ALA A 187 -7.59 0.65 -4.32
CA ALA A 187 -7.25 2.06 -4.24
C ALA A 187 -6.34 2.42 -5.42
N GLY A 188 -6.93 2.63 -6.60
CA GLY A 188 -6.20 3.02 -7.80
C GLY A 188 -5.93 4.51 -7.88
N LEU A 189 -5.22 4.94 -8.94
CA LEU A 189 -4.88 6.35 -9.15
C LEU A 189 -6.12 7.26 -9.26
N ASP A 190 -7.26 6.69 -9.64
CA ASP A 190 -8.53 7.44 -9.74
C ASP A 190 -8.92 8.09 -8.42
N VAL A 191 -8.70 7.42 -7.30
CA VAL A 191 -8.94 7.95 -5.96
C VAL A 191 -7.68 8.57 -5.35
N THR A 192 -6.52 7.92 -5.49
CA THR A 192 -5.33 8.34 -4.75
C THR A 192 -4.77 9.67 -5.23
N HIS A 193 -4.94 10.02 -6.52
CA HIS A 193 -4.62 11.35 -7.05
C HIS A 193 -5.52 12.45 -6.47
N ARG A 194 -6.65 12.12 -5.86
CA ARG A 194 -7.55 13.07 -5.18
C ARG A 194 -7.22 13.22 -3.69
N ALA A 195 -6.57 12.21 -3.10
CA ALA A 195 -6.12 12.21 -1.71
C ALA A 195 -4.84 13.04 -1.52
N GLN A 196 -4.85 14.29 -2.01
CA GLN A 196 -3.66 15.15 -1.97
C GLN A 196 -3.47 15.78 -0.60
N ILE A 197 -2.23 15.78 -0.13
CA ILE A 197 -1.79 16.51 1.07
C ILE A 197 -1.21 17.85 0.60
N LEU A 198 -1.83 18.94 1.04
CA LEU A 198 -1.41 20.29 0.71
C LEU A 198 -0.32 20.79 1.68
N PRO A 199 0.46 21.83 1.32
CA PRO A 199 1.45 22.42 2.23
C PRO A 199 0.88 22.83 3.59
N ALA A 200 -0.36 23.32 3.64
CA ALA A 200 -1.04 23.66 4.87
C ALA A 200 -1.33 22.44 5.77
N ASP A 201 -1.61 21.28 5.18
CA ASP A 201 -1.83 20.04 5.92
C ASP A 201 -0.52 19.54 6.53
N ILE A 202 0.60 19.63 5.80
CA ILE A 202 1.93 19.27 6.31
C ILE A 202 2.27 20.13 7.54
N GLU A 203 2.02 21.42 7.47
CA GLU A 203 2.26 22.33 8.59
C GLU A 203 1.34 21.99 9.76
N ARG A 204 0.07 21.67 9.52
CA ARG A 204 -0.86 21.18 10.53
C ARG A 204 -0.34 19.92 11.24
N PHE A 205 0.21 18.95 10.49
CA PHE A 205 0.80 17.75 11.07
C PHE A 205 2.04 18.07 11.91
N ARG A 206 2.89 18.98 11.43
CA ARG A 206 4.08 19.43 12.16
C ARG A 206 3.71 20.08 13.51
N GLN A 207 2.64 20.87 13.55
CA GLN A 207 2.16 21.56 14.76
C GLN A 207 1.60 20.61 15.83
N ILE A 208 1.32 19.34 15.52
CA ILE A 208 1.00 18.31 16.53
C ILE A 208 2.17 18.13 17.49
N GLY A 209 3.42 18.24 17.02
CA GLY A 209 4.62 18.44 17.84
C GLY A 209 5.17 17.18 18.51
N ASN A 210 4.66 15.96 18.20
CA ASN A 210 5.26 14.74 18.67
C ASN A 210 6.30 14.19 17.66
N PRO A 211 7.18 13.25 18.06
CA PRO A 211 8.24 12.74 17.18
C PRO A 211 7.71 12.13 15.86
N VAL A 212 6.58 11.40 15.92
CA VAL A 212 6.01 10.74 14.73
C VAL A 212 5.43 11.77 13.76
N SER A 213 4.69 12.75 14.25
CA SER A 213 4.12 13.81 13.40
C SER A 213 5.19 14.68 12.75
N THR A 214 6.31 14.90 13.43
CA THR A 214 7.47 15.62 12.87
C THR A 214 8.08 14.81 11.72
N ILE A 215 8.34 13.53 11.92
CA ILE A 215 8.88 12.64 10.89
C ILE A 215 7.92 12.55 9.68
N VAL A 216 6.61 12.41 9.93
CA VAL A 216 5.60 12.40 8.84
C VAL A 216 5.62 13.70 8.04
N ALA A 217 5.74 14.85 8.71
CA ALA A 217 5.85 16.13 8.01
C ALA A 217 7.13 16.24 7.17
N GLU A 218 8.28 15.74 7.68
CA GLU A 218 9.55 15.71 6.93
C GLU A 218 9.50 14.73 5.73
N LEU A 219 8.86 13.56 5.87
CA LEU A 219 8.60 12.63 4.77
C LEU A 219 7.75 13.30 3.68
N LEU A 220 6.69 14.01 4.08
CA LEU A 220 5.80 14.71 3.14
C LEU A 220 6.48 15.90 2.47
N ASP A 221 7.37 16.64 3.14
CA ASP A 221 8.16 17.70 2.52
C ASP A 221 9.03 17.15 1.38
N PHE A 222 9.69 16.02 1.60
CA PHE A 222 10.49 15.36 0.58
C PHE A 222 9.61 14.86 -0.58
N PHE A 223 8.54 14.15 -0.28
CA PHE A 223 7.62 13.57 -1.25
C PHE A 223 6.91 14.64 -2.10
N MET A 224 6.58 15.79 -1.49
CA MET A 224 6.02 16.95 -2.18
C MET A 224 6.96 17.48 -3.27
N ALA A 225 8.28 17.44 -3.06
CA ALA A 225 9.23 17.97 -4.02
C ALA A 225 9.16 17.27 -5.38
N TYR A 226 8.94 15.95 -5.40
CA TYR A 226 8.72 15.18 -6.62
C TYR A 226 7.42 15.57 -7.34
N HIS A 227 6.34 15.78 -6.58
CA HIS A 227 5.01 16.06 -7.11
C HIS A 227 4.78 17.51 -7.56
N LYS A 228 5.73 18.41 -7.30
CA LYS A 228 5.72 19.80 -7.82
C LYS A 228 5.99 19.93 -9.32
N ASP A 229 6.38 18.86 -10.00
CA ASP A 229 6.55 18.87 -11.45
C ASP A 229 5.20 19.17 -12.13
N GLU A 230 5.16 20.25 -12.92
CA GLU A 230 3.95 20.75 -13.59
C GLU A 230 3.24 19.70 -14.47
N LYS A 231 3.98 18.68 -14.92
CA LYS A 231 3.39 17.58 -15.71
C LYS A 231 2.29 16.82 -14.98
N TRP A 232 2.32 16.82 -13.64
CA TRP A 232 1.32 16.11 -12.83
C TRP A 232 0.05 16.93 -12.62
N GLY A 233 0.14 18.26 -12.57
CA GLY A 233 -0.97 19.16 -12.32
C GLY A 233 -1.57 19.02 -10.92
N PHE A 234 -0.76 18.63 -9.93
CA PHE A 234 -1.18 18.49 -8.53
C PHE A 234 -0.95 19.78 -7.74
N ASP A 235 -1.89 20.11 -6.86
CA ASP A 235 -1.75 21.19 -5.88
C ASP A 235 -0.97 20.72 -4.64
N GLY A 236 -0.96 19.41 -4.39
CA GLY A 236 -0.30 18.75 -3.27
C GLY A 236 0.31 17.40 -3.65
N ALA A 237 0.88 16.68 -2.68
CA ALA A 237 1.37 15.32 -2.88
C ALA A 237 0.21 14.32 -2.75
N PRO A 238 -0.10 13.52 -3.79
CA PRO A 238 -1.03 12.41 -3.68
C PRO A 238 -0.53 11.40 -2.64
N LEU A 239 -1.37 11.06 -1.68
CA LEU A 239 -1.05 10.10 -0.64
C LEU A 239 -1.75 8.77 -0.94
N HIS A 240 -1.00 7.87 -1.60
CA HIS A 240 -1.58 6.68 -2.22
C HIS A 240 -1.96 5.62 -1.19
N ASP A 241 -1.00 5.06 -0.49
CA ASP A 241 -1.15 3.87 0.36
C ASP A 241 -2.07 4.06 1.56
N PRO A 242 -2.07 5.22 2.24
CA PRO A 242 -2.99 5.48 3.33
C PRO A 242 -4.47 5.39 2.96
N CYS A 243 -4.83 5.51 1.65
CA CYS A 243 -6.19 5.29 1.20
C CYS A 243 -6.69 3.87 1.52
N THR A 244 -5.82 2.86 1.47
CA THR A 244 -6.14 1.46 1.80
C THR A 244 -6.55 1.30 3.26
N ILE A 245 -5.78 1.90 4.16
CA ILE A 245 -6.03 1.87 5.61
C ILE A 245 -7.22 2.75 5.97
N ALA A 246 -7.32 3.95 5.39
CA ALA A 246 -8.44 4.86 5.62
C ALA A 246 -9.78 4.23 5.19
N TRP A 247 -9.80 3.47 4.09
CA TRP A 247 -11.00 2.75 3.66
C TRP A 247 -11.43 1.67 4.69
N LEU A 248 -10.49 0.96 5.29
CA LEU A 248 -10.81 -0.02 6.34
C LEU A 248 -11.38 0.65 7.59
N LEU A 249 -10.96 1.87 7.90
CA LEU A 249 -11.38 2.63 9.09
C LEU A 249 -12.70 3.37 8.86
N LYS A 250 -12.85 3.96 7.67
CA LYS A 250 -13.89 4.92 7.31
C LYS A 250 -14.30 4.75 5.84
N PRO A 251 -14.91 3.60 5.47
CA PRO A 251 -15.29 3.35 4.08
C PRO A 251 -16.26 4.41 3.53
N GLU A 252 -17.02 5.08 4.39
CA GLU A 252 -17.92 6.15 4.04
C GLU A 252 -17.25 7.41 3.46
N LEU A 253 -15.92 7.56 3.64
CA LEU A 253 -15.16 8.63 3.02
C LEU A 253 -14.95 8.43 1.51
N PHE A 254 -15.20 7.22 1.01
CA PHE A 254 -14.87 6.84 -0.35
C PHE A 254 -16.13 6.56 -1.18
N THR A 255 -16.14 7.05 -2.41
CA THR A 255 -17.12 6.60 -3.41
C THR A 255 -16.57 5.35 -4.09
N THR A 256 -17.36 4.28 -4.13
CA THR A 256 -16.92 2.99 -4.68
C THR A 256 -17.90 2.41 -5.69
N ILE A 257 -17.40 1.56 -6.60
CA ILE A 257 -18.21 0.76 -7.51
C ILE A 257 -17.68 -0.67 -7.58
N GLU A 258 -18.55 -1.63 -7.87
CA GLU A 258 -18.20 -3.02 -8.11
C GLU A 258 -18.02 -3.26 -9.61
N ARG A 259 -16.83 -3.73 -10.05
CA ARG A 259 -16.54 -4.04 -11.46
C ARG A 259 -15.66 -5.28 -11.57
N TRP A 260 -15.68 -5.87 -12.75
CA TRP A 260 -14.65 -6.84 -13.09
C TRP A 260 -13.37 -6.12 -13.50
N VAL A 261 -12.24 -6.62 -12.99
CA VAL A 261 -10.90 -6.14 -13.31
C VAL A 261 -10.01 -7.31 -13.69
N GLY A 262 -9.28 -7.16 -14.78
CA GLY A 262 -8.17 -8.00 -15.17
C GLY A 262 -6.93 -7.15 -15.42
N VAL A 263 -5.76 -7.79 -15.58
CA VAL A 263 -4.51 -7.10 -15.85
C VAL A 263 -3.95 -7.51 -17.21
N GLU A 264 -3.58 -6.54 -18.02
CA GLU A 264 -2.89 -6.78 -19.30
C GLU A 264 -1.42 -7.17 -19.02
N THR A 265 -1.06 -8.41 -19.34
CA THR A 265 0.25 -8.99 -19.01
C THR A 265 1.23 -9.06 -20.17
N GLU A 266 0.80 -8.87 -21.43
CA GLU A 266 1.60 -9.14 -22.63
C GLU A 266 1.72 -7.96 -23.60
N GLY A 267 0.76 -7.03 -23.56
CA GLY A 267 0.66 -5.93 -24.52
C GLY A 267 1.85 -5.00 -24.52
N LYS A 268 2.40 -4.71 -25.69
CA LYS A 268 3.59 -3.84 -25.86
C LYS A 268 3.44 -2.46 -25.23
N TYR A 269 2.23 -1.87 -25.26
CA TYR A 269 1.94 -0.51 -24.78
C TYR A 269 1.05 -0.50 -23.54
N THR A 270 0.43 -1.63 -23.23
CA THR A 270 -0.60 -1.74 -22.19
C THR A 270 -0.24 -2.73 -21.09
N GLN A 271 0.95 -3.32 -21.14
CA GLN A 271 1.41 -4.22 -20.10
C GLN A 271 1.39 -3.52 -18.73
N GLY A 272 0.74 -4.15 -17.75
CA GLY A 272 0.49 -3.58 -16.42
C GLY A 272 -0.76 -2.70 -16.34
N MET A 273 -1.52 -2.55 -17.43
CA MET A 273 -2.80 -1.86 -17.39
C MET A 273 -3.84 -2.69 -16.64
N THR A 274 -4.53 -2.10 -15.69
CA THR A 274 -5.74 -2.66 -15.12
C THR A 274 -6.91 -2.40 -16.06
N VAL A 275 -7.47 -3.48 -16.61
CA VAL A 275 -8.60 -3.45 -17.54
C VAL A 275 -9.88 -3.54 -16.74
N VAL A 276 -10.56 -2.41 -16.58
CA VAL A 276 -11.82 -2.31 -15.82
C VAL A 276 -12.99 -2.42 -16.77
N ASP A 277 -13.84 -3.44 -16.57
CA ASP A 277 -15.09 -3.57 -17.35
C ASP A 277 -16.18 -2.66 -16.79
N TYR A 278 -16.00 -1.36 -17.04
CA TYR A 278 -16.90 -0.32 -16.53
C TYR A 278 -18.35 -0.47 -17.01
N TYR A 279 -18.54 -0.92 -18.25
CA TYR A 279 -19.85 -1.04 -18.89
C TYR A 279 -20.40 -2.47 -18.93
N HIS A 280 -19.77 -3.43 -18.22
CA HIS A 280 -20.16 -4.85 -18.19
C HIS A 280 -20.18 -5.52 -19.58
N LEU A 281 -19.16 -5.21 -20.40
CA LEU A 281 -19.06 -5.71 -21.80
C LEU A 281 -18.51 -7.13 -21.87
N THR A 282 -17.71 -7.56 -20.90
CA THR A 282 -17.10 -8.90 -20.88
C THR A 282 -18.07 -9.99 -20.44
N GLY A 283 -19.14 -9.62 -19.73
CA GLY A 283 -20.05 -10.58 -19.10
C GLY A 283 -19.48 -11.27 -17.85
N ASN A 284 -18.28 -10.92 -17.42
CA ASN A 284 -17.70 -11.43 -16.17
C ASN A 284 -18.40 -10.81 -14.96
N PRO A 285 -18.61 -11.57 -13.87
CA PRO A 285 -19.11 -11.00 -12.64
C PRO A 285 -18.06 -10.07 -12.01
N PRO A 286 -18.46 -9.03 -11.27
CA PRO A 286 -17.54 -8.18 -10.55
C PRO A 286 -16.65 -9.00 -9.59
N ASN A 287 -15.35 -8.69 -9.57
CA ASN A 287 -14.36 -9.28 -8.67
C ASN A 287 -13.70 -8.21 -7.77
N THR A 288 -13.95 -6.92 -8.03
CA THR A 288 -13.22 -5.82 -7.40
C THR A 288 -14.16 -4.68 -7.01
N THR A 289 -14.02 -4.19 -5.77
CA THR A 289 -14.52 -2.90 -5.32
C THR A 289 -13.50 -1.82 -5.68
N LEU A 290 -13.86 -0.92 -6.59
CA LEU A 290 -13.00 0.19 -7.02
C LEU A 290 -13.30 1.45 -6.22
N MET A 291 -12.29 2.09 -5.66
CA MET A 291 -12.42 3.43 -5.08
C MET A 291 -12.25 4.48 -6.19
N LEU A 292 -13.20 5.42 -6.29
CA LEU A 292 -13.21 6.42 -7.35
C LEU A 292 -12.97 7.84 -6.86
N ASP A 293 -13.39 8.12 -5.64
CA ASP A 293 -13.32 9.45 -5.05
C ASP A 293 -13.18 9.34 -3.53
N VAL A 294 -12.70 10.42 -2.92
CA VAL A 294 -12.50 10.53 -1.46
C VAL A 294 -12.90 11.91 -0.97
N ASP A 295 -13.54 11.97 0.19
CA ASP A 295 -13.65 13.21 0.96
C ASP A 295 -12.27 13.58 1.51
N ARG A 296 -11.54 14.44 0.75
CA ARG A 296 -10.15 14.81 1.06
C ARG A 296 -10.02 15.44 2.44
N GLU A 297 -10.93 16.34 2.80
CA GLU A 297 -10.85 17.05 4.07
C GLU A 297 -11.03 16.08 5.24
N ALA A 298 -12.01 15.20 5.17
CA ALA A 298 -12.23 14.18 6.19
C ALA A 298 -11.09 13.14 6.24
N PHE A 299 -10.46 12.84 5.10
CA PHE A 299 -9.26 11.98 5.05
C PHE A 299 -8.06 12.63 5.75
N VAL A 300 -7.79 13.91 5.50
CA VAL A 300 -6.73 14.67 6.19
C VAL A 300 -7.01 14.80 7.69
N ASP A 301 -8.27 15.02 8.06
CA ASP A 301 -8.69 15.07 9.47
C ASP A 301 -8.45 13.73 10.18
N LEU A 302 -8.73 12.61 9.51
CA LEU A 302 -8.44 11.27 10.05
C LEU A 302 -6.93 11.11 10.30
N LEU A 303 -6.09 11.49 9.34
CA LEU A 303 -4.63 11.44 9.49
C LEU A 303 -4.16 12.29 10.67
N ALA A 304 -4.61 13.55 10.78
CA ALA A 304 -4.24 14.44 11.88
C ALA A 304 -4.65 13.86 13.24
N GLN A 305 -5.86 13.30 13.35
CA GLN A 305 -6.34 12.65 14.58
C GLN A 305 -5.46 11.48 14.98
N ARG A 306 -5.05 10.62 14.01
CA ARG A 306 -4.21 9.45 14.30
C ARG A 306 -2.76 9.84 14.60
N LEU A 307 -2.24 10.89 13.97
CA LEU A 307 -0.92 11.44 14.34
C LEU A 307 -0.88 11.97 15.78
N ALA A 308 -1.97 12.56 16.27
CA ALA A 308 -2.07 13.00 17.66
C ALA A 308 -2.08 11.83 18.68
N PHE A 309 -2.35 10.60 18.25
CA PHE A 309 -2.30 9.41 19.12
C PHE A 309 -0.89 9.12 19.65
N TYR A 310 0.17 9.54 18.96
CA TYR A 310 1.57 9.33 19.34
C TYR A 310 2.13 10.39 20.29
N ALA A 311 1.27 11.24 20.86
CA ALA A 311 1.66 12.31 21.77
C ALA A 311 2.09 11.80 23.15
#